data_237488d79e6bef99ef41ed2a79edb82a
#
_entry.id   237488d79e6bef99ef41ed2a79edb82a
#
_cell.length_a   1.000
_cell.length_b   1.000
_cell.length_c   1.000
_cell.angle_alpha   90.00
_cell.angle_beta   90.00
_cell.angle_gamma   90.00
#
_symmetry.space_group_name_H-M   'P 1'
#
loop_
_entity.id
_entity.type
_entity.pdbx_description
1 polymer ?
#
loop_
_entity_poly.entity_id
_entity_poly.type
_entity_poly.pdbx_seq_one_letter_code
_entity_poly.pdbx_strand_id
1 'polypeptide(L)'
;IRDSSTTVQPDVFNITRDVVRGVGYDPKAFQIDCWLHAQSPDIAGAVNVPLDDTDPDALGAGDQGIVVGYACKETPQFMPLPVVLAHRLTSLLTLARMTDTIHGIGPDGKAQVTVEYAVNEPDHEDAPLRVSTVVLSVQHAANKNPDELAQELTEQVIAPALRGQPVDDALEILINPSGSFVLGGPEADTGPVSYT
;
A
#
# COMPACT_ATOMS: atom_id res chain seq x y z
N ILE A 1 12.67 8.21 9.27
CA ILE A 1 12.44 9.29 10.24
C ILE A 1 11.51 10.28 9.56
N ARG A 2 10.37 10.58 10.17
CA ARG A 2 9.47 11.65 9.72
C ARG A 2 9.50 12.71 10.78
N ASP A 3 9.92 13.92 10.42
CA ASP A 3 9.89 15.06 11.28
C ASP A 3 8.50 15.66 11.26
N SER A 4 7.79 15.52 12.37
CA SER A 4 6.48 16.09 12.58
C SER A 4 6.44 16.70 13.96
N SER A 5 5.90 17.90 14.09
CA SER A 5 5.72 18.56 15.36
C SER A 5 4.24 18.78 15.66
N THR A 6 3.88 18.76 16.94
CA THR A 6 2.51 18.98 17.39
C THR A 6 2.52 19.56 18.81
N THR A 7 1.52 20.35 19.13
CA THR A 7 1.25 20.83 20.48
C THR A 7 0.39 19.86 21.29
N VAL A 8 -0.16 18.84 20.63
CA VAL A 8 -0.98 17.82 21.26
C VAL A 8 -0.11 16.62 21.64
N GLN A 9 -0.35 16.04 22.81
CA GLN A 9 0.26 14.77 23.21
C GLN A 9 -0.72 13.64 22.92
N PRO A 10 -0.61 12.95 21.77
CA PRO A 10 -1.48 11.83 21.45
C PRO A 10 -1.15 10.62 22.31
N ASP A 11 -2.16 9.80 22.60
CA ASP A 11 -1.95 8.49 23.21
C ASP A 11 -1.39 7.49 22.16
N VAL A 12 -0.09 7.60 21.93
CA VAL A 12 0.63 6.82 20.91
C VAL A 12 0.46 5.32 21.12
N PHE A 13 0.42 4.87 22.38
CA PHE A 13 0.32 3.45 22.69
C PHE A 13 -1.04 2.87 22.30
N ASN A 14 -2.13 3.55 22.64
CA ASN A 14 -3.46 3.09 22.27
C ASN A 14 -3.71 3.23 20.78
N ILE A 15 -3.29 4.33 20.15
CA ILE A 15 -3.38 4.51 18.69
C ILE A 15 -2.65 3.39 17.97
N THR A 16 -1.42 3.07 18.37
CA THR A 16 -0.64 1.99 17.75
C THR A 16 -1.33 0.64 17.91
N ARG A 17 -1.84 0.33 19.12
CA ARG A 17 -2.57 -0.92 19.37
C ARG A 17 -3.84 -1.04 18.53
N ASP A 18 -4.55 0.07 18.34
CA ASP A 18 -5.77 0.08 17.53
C ASP A 18 -5.47 -0.12 16.05
N VAL A 19 -4.39 0.49 15.54
CA VAL A 19 -3.93 0.27 14.16
C VAL A 19 -3.52 -1.20 13.96
N VAL A 20 -2.70 -1.75 14.85
CA VAL A 20 -2.26 -3.16 14.78
C VAL A 20 -3.46 -4.12 14.79
N ARG A 21 -4.45 -3.86 15.66
CA ARG A 21 -5.70 -4.64 15.70
C ARG A 21 -6.52 -4.49 14.42
N GLY A 22 -6.63 -3.26 13.90
CA GLY A 22 -7.35 -2.97 12.65
C GLY A 22 -6.77 -3.68 11.44
N VAL A 23 -5.45 -3.88 11.42
CA VAL A 23 -4.77 -4.67 10.37
C VAL A 23 -4.99 -6.17 10.53
N GLY A 24 -5.34 -6.64 11.73
CA GLY A 24 -5.67 -8.06 12.00
C GLY A 24 -4.62 -8.82 12.81
N TYR A 25 -3.68 -8.12 13.44
CA TYR A 25 -2.72 -8.72 14.37
C TYR A 25 -3.15 -8.59 15.83
N ASP A 26 -2.63 -9.44 16.72
CA ASP A 26 -2.81 -9.26 18.16
C ASP A 26 -1.88 -8.17 18.67
N PRO A 27 -2.40 -7.03 19.17
CA PRO A 27 -1.56 -5.96 19.69
C PRO A 27 -0.68 -6.36 20.89
N LYS A 28 -1.02 -7.46 21.56
CA LYS A 28 -0.24 -7.96 22.71
C LYS A 28 1.03 -8.68 22.28
N ALA A 29 1.10 -9.13 21.01
CA ALA A 29 2.29 -9.75 20.46
C ALA A 29 3.42 -8.75 20.17
N PHE A 30 3.14 -7.44 20.26
CA PHE A 30 4.10 -6.39 19.93
C PHE A 30 4.53 -5.61 21.16
N GLN A 31 5.84 -5.40 21.26
CA GLN A 31 6.42 -4.38 22.14
C GLN A 31 6.36 -3.04 21.39
N ILE A 32 5.88 -2.01 22.08
CA ILE A 32 5.78 -0.66 21.52
C ILE A 32 6.74 0.23 22.31
N ASP A 33 7.73 0.79 21.63
CA ASP A 33 8.65 1.78 22.19
C ASP A 33 8.37 3.14 21.54
N CYS A 34 8.22 4.18 22.36
CA CYS A 34 7.91 5.53 21.92
C CYS A 34 8.99 6.50 22.40
N TRP A 35 9.62 7.17 21.44
CA TRP A 35 10.71 8.13 21.68
C TRP A 35 10.23 9.52 21.23
N LEU A 36 9.66 10.27 22.14
CA LEU A 36 9.23 11.66 21.94
C LEU A 36 10.13 12.60 22.75
N HIS A 37 10.50 13.71 22.16
CA HIS A 37 11.26 14.76 22.80
C HIS A 37 10.71 16.14 22.43
N ALA A 38 10.96 17.13 23.25
CA ALA A 38 10.59 18.50 22.93
C ALA A 38 11.41 19.02 21.75
N GLN A 39 10.74 19.73 20.86
CA GLN A 39 11.41 20.40 19.74
C GLN A 39 12.32 21.54 20.26
N SER A 40 13.43 21.79 19.57
CA SER A 40 14.27 22.95 19.81
C SER A 40 13.43 24.24 19.77
N PRO A 41 13.60 25.14 20.74
CA PRO A 41 12.90 26.44 20.73
C PRO A 41 13.14 27.26 19.46
N ASP A 42 14.35 27.16 18.89
CA ASP A 42 14.71 27.89 17.67
C ASP A 42 13.94 27.36 16.47
N ILE A 43 13.80 26.04 16.36
CA ILE A 43 13.02 25.39 15.29
C ILE A 43 11.51 25.69 15.52
N ALA A 44 11.04 25.59 16.75
CA ALA A 44 9.64 25.87 17.07
C ALA A 44 9.26 27.31 16.72
N GLY A 45 10.15 28.28 16.95
CA GLY A 45 9.96 29.68 16.61
C GLY A 45 9.81 29.89 15.09
N ALA A 46 10.54 29.14 14.27
CA ALA A 46 10.45 29.23 12.82
C ALA A 46 9.21 28.52 12.25
N VAL A 47 8.72 27.49 12.92
CA VAL A 47 7.55 26.70 12.48
C VAL A 47 6.22 27.34 12.89
N ASN A 48 6.15 27.89 14.10
CA ASN A 48 4.89 28.37 14.69
C ASN A 48 4.44 29.71 14.10
N VAL A 49 5.35 30.48 13.54
CA VAL A 49 5.04 31.81 12.96
C VAL A 49 5.71 31.91 11.57
N PRO A 50 4.97 31.68 10.48
CA PRO A 50 5.49 31.91 9.13
C PRO A 50 5.94 33.37 8.95
N LEU A 51 7.08 33.58 8.31
CA LEU A 51 7.65 34.93 8.14
C LEU A 51 6.87 35.80 7.18
N ASP A 52 6.09 35.21 6.29
CA ASP A 52 5.40 35.84 5.16
C ASP A 52 3.88 35.76 5.23
N ASP A 53 3.32 35.22 6.31
CA ASP A 53 1.88 35.11 6.49
C ASP A 53 1.41 35.92 7.69
N THR A 54 0.32 36.65 7.51
CA THR A 54 -0.34 37.44 8.57
C THR A 54 -1.51 36.71 9.22
N ASP A 55 -1.84 35.49 8.75
CA ASP A 55 -2.88 34.66 9.31
C ASP A 55 -2.37 34.02 10.62
N PRO A 56 -3.01 34.27 11.76
CA PRO A 56 -2.61 33.69 13.04
C PRO A 56 -2.76 32.17 13.11
N ASP A 57 -3.53 31.57 12.19
CA ASP A 57 -3.73 30.14 12.11
C ASP A 57 -2.82 29.48 11.04
N ALA A 58 -1.98 30.25 10.35
CA ALA A 58 -1.03 29.72 9.38
C ALA A 58 0.09 28.96 10.09
N LEU A 59 0.41 27.78 9.55
CA LEU A 59 1.50 26.93 10.03
C LEU A 59 2.71 27.08 9.11
N GLY A 60 3.86 27.34 9.70
CA GLY A 60 5.14 27.29 8.99
C GLY A 60 5.57 25.86 8.63
N ALA A 61 6.54 25.74 7.74
CA ALA A 61 7.16 24.47 7.45
C ALA A 61 8.12 24.06 8.57
N GLY A 62 8.02 22.80 9.04
CA GLY A 62 8.89 22.27 10.10
C GLY A 62 10.31 21.98 9.63
N ASP A 63 10.53 21.86 8.32
CA ASP A 63 11.81 21.66 7.69
C ASP A 63 11.71 21.99 6.20
N GLN A 64 12.84 22.13 5.52
CA GLN A 64 12.90 22.20 4.07
C GLN A 64 12.49 20.88 3.45
N GLY A 65 11.89 20.91 2.26
CA GLY A 65 11.45 19.72 1.57
C GLY A 65 11.28 19.93 0.07
N ILE A 66 11.38 18.82 -0.66
CA ILE A 66 11.06 18.75 -2.09
C ILE A 66 9.89 17.79 -2.24
N VAL A 67 8.83 18.25 -2.90
CA VAL A 67 7.66 17.43 -3.21
C VAL A 67 7.66 17.14 -4.71
N VAL A 68 7.49 15.88 -5.06
CA VAL A 68 7.40 15.43 -6.46
C VAL A 68 5.97 15.02 -6.75
N GLY A 69 5.42 15.51 -7.86
CA GLY A 69 4.11 15.13 -8.37
C GLY A 69 4.24 14.40 -9.71
N TYR A 70 3.34 13.48 -9.97
CA TYR A 70 3.22 12.78 -11.25
C TYR A 70 1.75 12.56 -11.59
N ALA A 71 1.39 12.74 -12.87
CA ALA A 71 0.08 12.41 -13.40
C ALA A 71 0.20 12.00 -14.87
N CYS A 72 -0.65 11.05 -15.30
CA CYS A 72 -0.78 10.64 -16.69
C CYS A 72 -2.26 10.44 -17.04
N LYS A 73 -2.57 10.24 -18.33
CA LYS A 73 -3.96 10.11 -18.81
C LYS A 73 -4.43 8.66 -18.99
N GLU A 74 -3.64 7.68 -18.57
CA GLU A 74 -3.93 6.27 -18.79
C GLU A 74 -5.20 5.78 -18.09
N THR A 75 -5.50 6.35 -16.93
CA THR A 75 -6.63 5.94 -16.09
C THR A 75 -7.41 7.16 -15.57
N PRO A 76 -8.68 6.99 -15.18
CA PRO A 76 -9.45 8.05 -14.53
C PRO A 76 -8.83 8.60 -13.24
N GLN A 77 -7.92 7.85 -12.63
CA GLN A 77 -7.17 8.25 -11.43
C GLN A 77 -5.94 9.10 -11.77
N PHE A 78 -5.67 9.36 -13.05
CA PHE A 78 -4.47 10.04 -13.55
C PHE A 78 -3.15 9.37 -13.12
N MET A 79 -3.17 8.05 -13.00
CA MET A 79 -2.03 7.22 -12.63
C MET A 79 -1.81 6.09 -13.65
N PRO A 80 -0.57 5.57 -13.77
CA PRO A 80 -0.29 4.44 -14.65
C PRO A 80 -1.17 3.23 -14.35
N LEU A 81 -1.62 2.54 -15.39
CA LEU A 81 -2.48 1.37 -15.28
C LEU A 81 -1.95 0.28 -14.33
N PRO A 82 -0.64 -0.12 -14.38
CA PRO A 82 -0.13 -1.14 -13.48
C PRO A 82 -0.23 -0.73 -12.00
N VAL A 83 -0.02 0.54 -11.67
CA VAL A 83 -0.16 1.05 -10.31
C VAL A 83 -1.61 0.97 -9.83
N VAL A 84 -2.55 1.41 -10.67
CA VAL A 84 -3.98 1.36 -10.35
C VAL A 84 -4.45 -0.08 -10.13
N LEU A 85 -4.01 -1.01 -10.99
CA LEU A 85 -4.38 -2.42 -10.88
C LEU A 85 -3.75 -3.10 -9.66
N ALA A 86 -2.48 -2.83 -9.37
CA ALA A 86 -1.83 -3.37 -8.17
C ALA A 86 -2.53 -2.91 -6.89
N HIS A 87 -2.89 -1.63 -6.80
CA HIS A 87 -3.68 -1.10 -5.67
C HIS A 87 -5.09 -1.69 -5.61
N ARG A 88 -5.74 -1.91 -6.76
CA ARG A 88 -7.07 -2.55 -6.81
C ARG A 88 -7.01 -3.99 -6.32
N LEU A 89 -6.00 -4.75 -6.72
CA LEU A 89 -5.78 -6.13 -6.26
C LEU A 89 -5.58 -6.20 -4.74
N THR A 90 -4.70 -5.38 -4.18
CA THR A 90 -4.45 -5.36 -2.73
C THR A 90 -5.67 -4.87 -1.93
N SER A 91 -6.45 -3.93 -2.48
CA SER A 91 -7.69 -3.46 -1.85
C SER A 91 -8.76 -4.55 -1.82
N LEU A 92 -8.94 -5.29 -2.92
CA LEU A 92 -9.88 -6.41 -3.00
C LEU A 92 -9.44 -7.56 -2.09
N LEU A 93 -8.13 -7.82 -1.99
CA LEU A 93 -7.59 -8.80 -1.07
C LEU A 93 -7.89 -8.43 0.39
N THR A 94 -7.68 -7.17 0.75
CA THR A 94 -8.02 -6.66 2.09
C THR A 94 -9.52 -6.81 2.37
N LEU A 95 -10.36 -6.47 1.39
CA LEU A 95 -11.81 -6.62 1.51
C LEU A 95 -12.21 -8.09 1.71
N ALA A 96 -11.67 -9.00 0.89
CA ALA A 96 -11.94 -10.43 0.99
C ALA A 96 -11.58 -11.00 2.37
N ARG A 97 -10.46 -10.55 2.95
CA ARG A 97 -10.06 -10.90 4.31
C ARG A 97 -11.01 -10.32 5.36
N MET A 98 -11.35 -9.04 5.27
CA MET A 98 -12.20 -8.35 6.26
C MET A 98 -13.63 -8.86 6.27
N THR A 99 -14.13 -9.28 5.11
CA THR A 99 -15.49 -9.86 4.96
C THR A 99 -15.50 -11.38 5.11
N ASP A 100 -14.33 -11.99 5.33
CA ASP A 100 -14.14 -13.44 5.40
C ASP A 100 -14.70 -14.20 4.17
N THR A 101 -14.67 -13.53 3.01
CA THR A 101 -15.11 -14.12 1.73
C THR A 101 -14.14 -15.19 1.26
N ILE A 102 -12.83 -14.99 1.53
CA ILE A 102 -11.80 -16.00 1.36
C ILE A 102 -11.26 -16.36 2.73
N HIS A 103 -11.62 -17.56 3.20
CA HIS A 103 -11.20 -18.00 4.52
C HIS A 103 -9.71 -18.35 4.59
N GLY A 104 -9.09 -18.03 5.71
CA GLY A 104 -7.72 -18.45 6.01
C GLY A 104 -6.63 -17.66 5.30
N ILE A 105 -6.93 -16.46 4.78
CA ILE A 105 -5.90 -15.52 4.30
C ILE A 105 -5.49 -14.57 5.42
N GLY A 106 -4.19 -14.25 5.46
CA GLY A 106 -3.60 -13.34 6.43
C GLY A 106 -3.57 -11.88 5.95
N PRO A 107 -3.10 -10.95 6.80
CA PRO A 107 -3.09 -9.53 6.47
C PRO A 107 -1.95 -9.11 5.54
N ASP A 108 -0.93 -9.94 5.33
CA ASP A 108 0.18 -9.62 4.43
C ASP A 108 -0.11 -10.10 3.01
N GLY A 109 0.12 -9.22 2.04
CA GLY A 109 -0.08 -9.52 0.63
C GLY A 109 0.62 -8.52 -0.29
N LYS A 110 1.07 -9.02 -1.43
CA LYS A 110 1.78 -8.26 -2.46
C LYS A 110 1.13 -8.50 -3.82
N ALA A 111 0.99 -7.43 -4.60
CA ALA A 111 0.53 -7.51 -5.98
C ALA A 111 1.53 -6.86 -6.92
N GLN A 112 1.82 -7.54 -8.03
CA GLN A 112 2.58 -6.98 -9.14
C GLN A 112 1.77 -7.15 -10.41
N VAL A 113 1.75 -6.12 -11.25
CA VAL A 113 1.08 -6.14 -12.55
C VAL A 113 2.06 -5.70 -13.62
N THR A 114 2.18 -6.50 -14.69
CA THR A 114 2.96 -6.15 -15.88
C THR A 114 1.99 -5.77 -17.00
N VAL A 115 2.22 -4.59 -17.57
CA VAL A 115 1.44 -4.06 -18.70
C VAL A 115 2.37 -3.84 -19.87
N GLU A 116 1.95 -4.26 -21.05
CA GLU A 116 2.64 -3.96 -22.31
C GLU A 116 2.11 -2.65 -22.88
N TYR A 117 3.02 -1.84 -23.39
CA TYR A 117 2.73 -0.54 -23.99
C TYR A 117 3.17 -0.49 -25.44
N ALA A 118 2.44 0.28 -26.27
CA ALA A 118 2.91 0.62 -27.61
C ALA A 118 4.08 1.61 -27.48
N VAL A 119 5.21 1.27 -28.08
CA VAL A 119 6.39 2.12 -28.12
C VAL A 119 6.51 2.79 -29.49
N ASN A 120 6.76 4.11 -29.54
CA ASN A 120 7.08 4.89 -30.75
C ASN A 120 5.92 5.28 -31.70
N GLU A 121 4.77 5.60 -31.19
CA GLU A 121 3.80 6.40 -31.96
C GLU A 121 4.02 7.88 -31.62
N PRO A 122 4.41 8.76 -32.55
CA PRO A 122 4.76 10.17 -32.27
C PRO A 122 3.65 11.01 -31.65
N ASP A 123 2.41 10.57 -31.79
CA ASP A 123 1.19 11.28 -31.32
C ASP A 123 0.39 10.51 -30.27
N HIS A 124 0.84 9.33 -29.85
CA HIS A 124 0.22 8.56 -28.78
C HIS A 124 1.14 8.55 -27.55
N GLU A 125 0.69 9.21 -26.48
CA GLU A 125 1.15 8.91 -25.14
C GLU A 125 1.09 7.38 -24.96
N ASP A 126 2.13 6.76 -24.40
CA ASP A 126 2.26 5.32 -24.23
C ASP A 126 0.93 4.70 -23.75
N ALA A 127 0.18 4.16 -24.70
CA ALA A 127 -1.12 3.58 -24.39
C ALA A 127 -0.94 2.12 -23.93
N PRO A 128 -1.59 1.69 -22.85
CA PRO A 128 -1.54 0.30 -22.44
C PRO A 128 -2.21 -0.59 -23.48
N LEU A 129 -1.47 -1.58 -23.97
CA LEU A 129 -1.95 -2.55 -24.96
C LEU A 129 -2.65 -3.73 -24.28
N ARG A 130 -1.99 -4.32 -23.27
CA ARG A 130 -2.56 -5.44 -22.53
C ARG A 130 -1.88 -5.62 -21.17
N VAL A 131 -2.60 -6.22 -20.25
CA VAL A 131 -2.03 -6.77 -19.02
C VAL A 131 -1.45 -8.14 -19.36
N SER A 132 -0.14 -8.30 -19.25
CA SER A 132 0.54 -9.55 -19.60
C SER A 132 0.72 -10.50 -18.44
N THR A 133 0.98 -9.97 -17.22
CA THR A 133 1.21 -10.80 -16.04
C THR A 133 0.63 -10.17 -14.78
N VAL A 134 0.02 -11.00 -13.96
CA VAL A 134 -0.39 -10.66 -12.58
C VAL A 134 0.28 -11.62 -11.62
N VAL A 135 1.06 -11.09 -10.69
CA VAL A 135 1.61 -11.85 -9.57
C VAL A 135 0.90 -11.43 -8.29
N LEU A 136 0.35 -12.38 -7.56
CA LEU A 136 -0.31 -12.14 -6.29
C LEU A 136 0.27 -13.08 -5.23
N SER A 137 0.94 -12.50 -4.22
CA SER A 137 1.43 -13.25 -3.07
C SER A 137 0.58 -12.91 -1.86
N VAL A 138 0.04 -13.94 -1.20
CA VAL A 138 -0.95 -13.80 -0.14
C VAL A 138 -0.61 -14.70 1.03
N GLN A 139 -0.49 -14.11 2.20
CA GLN A 139 -0.33 -14.85 3.44
C GLN A 139 -1.56 -15.72 3.70
N HIS A 140 -1.33 -16.98 4.12
CA HIS A 140 -2.41 -17.93 4.37
C HIS A 140 -2.13 -18.85 5.55
N ALA A 141 -3.18 -19.43 6.11
CA ALA A 141 -3.07 -20.41 7.16
C ALA A 141 -2.33 -21.69 6.67
N ALA A 142 -1.57 -22.33 7.55
CA ALA A 142 -0.76 -23.49 7.20
C ALA A 142 -1.55 -24.69 6.64
N ASN A 143 -2.83 -24.77 6.96
CA ASN A 143 -3.75 -25.83 6.49
C ASN A 143 -4.57 -25.41 5.26
N LYS A 144 -4.36 -24.21 4.70
CA LYS A 144 -5.07 -23.77 3.47
C LYS A 144 -4.55 -24.54 2.27
N ASN A 145 -5.48 -25.12 1.48
CA ASN A 145 -5.13 -25.82 0.25
C ASN A 145 -4.68 -24.79 -0.81
N PRO A 146 -3.49 -24.96 -1.42
CA PRO A 146 -2.97 -24.00 -2.39
C PRO A 146 -3.83 -23.88 -3.67
N ASP A 147 -4.39 -24.98 -4.17
CA ASP A 147 -5.20 -24.97 -5.39
C ASP A 147 -6.55 -24.28 -5.16
N GLU A 148 -7.17 -24.54 -4.00
CA GLU A 148 -8.38 -23.84 -3.56
C GLU A 148 -8.13 -22.34 -3.39
N LEU A 149 -7.03 -21.97 -2.74
CA LEU A 149 -6.63 -20.57 -2.57
C LEU A 149 -6.43 -19.90 -3.94
N ALA A 150 -5.75 -20.57 -4.87
CA ALA A 150 -5.51 -20.02 -6.20
C ALA A 150 -6.83 -19.82 -6.98
N GLN A 151 -7.77 -20.73 -6.88
CA GLN A 151 -9.08 -20.59 -7.50
C GLN A 151 -9.86 -19.42 -6.87
N GLU A 152 -9.98 -19.37 -5.55
CA GLU A 152 -10.69 -18.29 -4.85
C GLU A 152 -10.11 -16.91 -5.16
N LEU A 153 -8.79 -16.76 -5.16
CA LEU A 153 -8.12 -15.51 -5.48
C LEU A 153 -8.35 -15.10 -6.94
N THR A 154 -8.34 -16.06 -7.86
CA THR A 154 -8.60 -15.79 -9.27
C THR A 154 -10.03 -15.28 -9.46
N GLU A 155 -11.02 -15.96 -8.87
CA GLU A 155 -12.43 -15.64 -9.06
C GLU A 155 -12.87 -14.37 -8.31
N GLN A 156 -12.36 -14.16 -7.08
CA GLN A 156 -12.89 -13.13 -6.18
C GLN A 156 -12.01 -11.87 -6.11
N VAL A 157 -10.75 -11.96 -6.52
CA VAL A 157 -9.82 -10.83 -6.46
C VAL A 157 -9.33 -10.44 -7.85
N ILE A 158 -8.73 -11.37 -8.61
CA ILE A 158 -8.07 -11.04 -9.87
C ILE A 158 -9.10 -10.72 -10.96
N ALA A 159 -10.08 -11.57 -11.18
CA ALA A 159 -11.10 -11.34 -12.22
C ALA A 159 -11.90 -10.05 -12.00
N PRO A 160 -12.36 -9.70 -10.78
CA PRO A 160 -12.96 -8.40 -10.51
C PRO A 160 -12.00 -7.21 -10.69
N ALA A 161 -10.70 -7.37 -10.34
CA ALA A 161 -9.72 -6.30 -10.51
C ALA A 161 -9.47 -5.97 -11.98
N LEU A 162 -9.46 -6.99 -12.84
CA LEU A 162 -9.18 -6.86 -14.26
C LEU A 162 -10.42 -6.56 -15.12
N ARG A 163 -11.59 -6.46 -14.51
CA ARG A 163 -12.82 -6.20 -15.29
C ARG A 163 -12.72 -4.89 -16.06
N GLY A 164 -12.93 -4.98 -17.38
CA GLY A 164 -12.88 -3.84 -18.31
C GLY A 164 -11.47 -3.38 -18.67
N GLN A 165 -10.45 -4.16 -18.31
CA GLN A 165 -9.06 -3.89 -18.67
C GLN A 165 -8.65 -4.66 -19.96
N PRO A 166 -7.62 -4.21 -20.67
CA PRO A 166 -7.12 -4.90 -21.85
C PRO A 166 -6.39 -6.19 -21.43
N VAL A 167 -7.10 -7.30 -21.43
CA VAL A 167 -6.57 -8.66 -21.17
C VAL A 167 -6.90 -9.57 -22.35
N ASP A 168 -6.04 -10.54 -22.59
CA ASP A 168 -6.22 -11.58 -23.60
C ASP A 168 -5.95 -12.99 -23.03
N ASP A 169 -6.04 -14.01 -23.89
CA ASP A 169 -5.84 -15.42 -23.50
C ASP A 169 -4.39 -15.74 -23.09
N ALA A 170 -3.45 -14.83 -23.35
CA ALA A 170 -2.03 -14.97 -22.97
C ALA A 170 -1.71 -14.37 -21.60
N LEU A 171 -2.73 -13.91 -20.86
CA LEU A 171 -2.53 -13.40 -19.48
C LEU A 171 -1.96 -14.51 -18.59
N GLU A 172 -0.81 -14.23 -17.99
CA GLU A 172 -0.20 -15.12 -17.01
C GLU A 172 -0.61 -14.70 -15.60
N ILE A 173 -1.11 -15.64 -14.79
CA ILE A 173 -1.49 -15.44 -13.40
C ILE A 173 -0.60 -16.32 -12.52
N LEU A 174 0.17 -15.70 -11.63
CA LEU A 174 1.06 -16.37 -10.70
C LEU A 174 0.60 -16.09 -9.26
N ILE A 175 0.19 -17.13 -8.55
CA ILE A 175 -0.26 -17.03 -7.16
C ILE A 175 0.74 -17.75 -6.27
N ASN A 176 1.28 -17.05 -5.27
CA ASN A 176 2.30 -17.56 -4.37
C ASN A 176 3.44 -18.32 -5.10
N PRO A 177 4.09 -17.73 -6.13
CA PRO A 177 5.05 -18.46 -6.97
C PRO A 177 6.27 -18.96 -6.19
N SER A 178 6.56 -18.40 -5.02
CA SER A 178 7.63 -18.86 -4.13
C SER A 178 7.21 -20.05 -3.24
N GLY A 179 5.97 -20.51 -3.35
CA GLY A 179 5.42 -21.58 -2.53
C GLY A 179 4.62 -21.08 -1.33
N SER A 180 4.71 -21.79 -0.20
CA SER A 180 3.91 -21.48 0.99
C SER A 180 4.26 -20.12 1.59
N PHE A 181 3.23 -19.34 1.94
CA PHE A 181 3.37 -18.03 2.57
C PHE A 181 2.54 -17.97 3.88
N VAL A 182 3.01 -18.70 4.90
CA VAL A 182 2.34 -18.78 6.20
C VAL A 182 2.84 -17.70 7.15
N LEU A 183 4.16 -17.52 7.22
CA LEU A 183 4.77 -16.47 8.03
C LEU A 183 4.90 -15.19 7.20
N GLY A 184 4.32 -14.09 7.69
CA GLY A 184 4.32 -12.81 6.99
C GLY A 184 4.15 -11.64 7.94
N GLY A 185 4.19 -10.42 7.38
CA GLY A 185 4.08 -9.19 8.13
C GLY A 185 5.20 -8.98 9.14
N PRO A 186 4.95 -8.29 10.26
CA PRO A 186 5.98 -7.96 11.25
C PRO A 186 6.65 -9.16 11.93
N GLU A 187 6.06 -10.34 11.84
CA GLU A 187 6.68 -11.57 12.35
C GLU A 187 7.77 -12.11 11.42
N ALA A 188 7.72 -11.75 10.13
CA ALA A 188 8.70 -12.16 9.13
C ALA A 188 9.83 -11.14 8.98
N ASP A 189 9.47 -9.88 8.79
CA ASP A 189 10.43 -8.79 8.60
C ASP A 189 9.82 -7.40 8.96
N THR A 190 10.64 -6.35 8.86
CA THR A 190 10.22 -4.97 9.13
C THR A 190 9.40 -4.34 8.00
N GLY A 191 9.19 -5.08 6.91
CA GLY A 191 8.44 -4.65 5.75
C GLY A 191 9.21 -3.76 4.77
N PRO A 192 8.67 -3.54 3.55
CA PRO A 192 9.36 -2.86 2.46
C PRO A 192 9.58 -1.35 2.68
N VAL A 193 8.97 -0.75 3.67
CA VAL A 193 9.09 0.70 3.95
C VAL A 193 10.47 1.07 4.50
N SER A 194 11.26 0.10 4.90
CA SER A 194 12.60 0.32 5.47
C SER A 194 13.72 0.50 4.43
N TYR A 195 13.42 0.46 3.16
CA TYR A 195 14.41 0.50 2.06
C TYR A 195 14.54 1.87 1.39
N THR A 196 14.10 2.91 2.00
CA THR A 196 14.31 4.28 1.50
C THR A 196 15.52 4.93 2.11
#